data_db9745f5e1145efe9d17d8ae730a9841
#
_entry.id   db9745f5e1145efe9d17d8ae730a9841
#
_cell.length_a   1.000
_cell.length_b   1.000
_cell.length_c   1.000
_cell.angle_alpha   90.00
_cell.angle_beta   90.00
_cell.angle_gamma   90.00
#
_symmetry.space_group_name_H-M   'P 1'
#
loop_
_entity.id
_entity.type
_entity.pdbx_description
1 polymer ?
#
loop_
_entity_poly.entity_id
_entity_poly.type
_entity_poly.pdbx_seq_one_letter_code
_entity_poly.pdbx_strand_id
1 'polypeptide(L)'
;HNLYVFNRHGKGFWKNEGVPEFTAPLELNAGELDRLGIGDAEMIVYGRIPVMISAQCIVNTVSGCAGKSGTTVLTDRYRKQFPVRNCCEFCYNVIYNSAPLYLGTQTERVRELGPKRLRLQFSAESGEEVKEMLELTEQAFMSEQGIVPEFAYTQGHFKRGII
;
A
#
# COMPACT_ATOMS: atom_id res chain seq x y z
N HIS A 1 6.30 -4.24 -6.42
CA HIS A 1 6.80 -3.38 -5.33
C HIS A 1 7.83 -4.09 -4.44
N ASN A 2 7.95 -5.42 -4.55
CA ASN A 2 8.89 -6.19 -3.74
C ASN A 2 10.34 -6.18 -4.28
N LEU A 3 10.56 -5.68 -5.49
CA LEU A 3 11.89 -5.36 -6.00
C LEU A 3 12.17 -3.90 -5.71
N TYR A 4 12.83 -3.66 -4.60
CA TYR A 4 13.08 -2.30 -4.12
C TYR A 4 14.03 -1.52 -5.02
N VAL A 5 13.49 -0.51 -5.70
CA VAL A 5 14.25 0.41 -6.55
C VAL A 5 14.39 1.73 -5.80
N PHE A 6 15.35 1.81 -4.87
CA PHE A 6 15.54 2.99 -4.00
C PHE A 6 16.36 4.11 -4.60
N ASN A 7 17.07 3.86 -5.69
CA ASN A 7 17.96 4.86 -6.27
C ASN A 7 18.09 4.71 -7.80
N ARG A 8 18.66 5.73 -8.43
CA ARG A 8 18.82 5.81 -9.88
C ARG A 8 19.72 4.69 -10.45
N HIS A 9 20.70 4.20 -9.69
CA HIS A 9 21.57 3.10 -10.12
C HIS A 9 20.81 1.78 -10.20
N GLY A 10 20.02 1.46 -9.16
CA GLY A 10 19.13 0.29 -9.18
C GLY A 10 18.07 0.37 -10.27
N LYS A 11 17.51 1.57 -10.50
CA LYS A 11 16.60 1.82 -11.62
C LYS A 11 17.27 1.55 -12.97
N GLY A 12 18.49 2.08 -13.17
CA GLY A 12 19.28 1.87 -14.38
C GLY A 12 19.62 0.40 -14.60
N PHE A 13 20.01 -0.31 -13.55
CA PHE A 13 20.28 -1.75 -13.60
C PHE A 13 19.07 -2.53 -14.12
N TRP A 14 17.91 -2.39 -13.49
CA TRP A 14 16.70 -3.11 -13.91
C TRP A 14 16.25 -2.77 -15.33
N LYS A 15 16.40 -1.52 -15.73
CA LYS A 15 16.12 -1.09 -17.11
C LYS A 15 17.01 -1.80 -18.12
N ASN A 16 18.30 -1.95 -17.81
CA ASN A 16 19.26 -2.67 -18.67
C ASN A 16 18.98 -4.19 -18.73
N GLU A 17 18.43 -4.75 -17.63
CA GLU A 17 17.98 -6.14 -17.57
C GLU A 17 16.59 -6.37 -18.24
N GLY A 18 16.06 -5.37 -18.95
CA GLY A 18 14.80 -5.49 -19.69
C GLY A 18 13.55 -5.29 -18.84
N VAL A 19 13.67 -4.73 -17.63
CA VAL A 19 12.55 -4.35 -16.75
C VAL A 19 12.41 -2.83 -16.73
N PRO A 20 11.70 -2.23 -17.71
CA PRO A 20 11.63 -0.77 -17.86
C PRO A 20 10.68 -0.08 -16.87
N GLU A 21 9.76 -0.81 -16.27
CA GLU A 21 8.74 -0.29 -15.37
C GLU A 21 8.90 -0.87 -13.96
N PHE A 22 8.62 -0.05 -12.96
CA PHE A 22 8.69 -0.47 -11.56
C PHE A 22 7.59 0.20 -10.74
N THR A 23 7.33 -0.33 -9.56
CA THR A 23 6.45 0.33 -8.58
C THR A 23 7.30 1.22 -7.69
N ALA A 24 6.91 2.47 -7.54
CA ALA A 24 7.58 3.43 -6.67
C ALA A 24 7.59 2.91 -5.21
N PRO A 25 8.74 2.95 -4.52
CA PRO A 25 8.86 2.47 -3.15
C PRO A 25 7.96 3.26 -2.19
N LEU A 26 7.27 2.54 -1.30
CA LEU A 26 6.41 3.15 -0.29
C LEU A 26 7.19 3.79 0.87
N GLU A 27 8.45 3.44 1.00
CA GLU A 27 9.35 3.89 2.06
C GLU A 27 9.98 5.26 1.77
N LEU A 28 9.98 5.69 0.50
CA LEU A 28 10.54 6.98 0.10
C LEU A 28 9.52 8.11 0.30
N ASN A 29 9.99 9.25 0.77
CA ASN A 29 9.19 10.48 0.80
C ASN A 29 9.11 11.14 -0.58
N ALA A 30 8.22 12.13 -0.71
CA ALA A 30 7.98 12.80 -1.98
C ALA A 30 9.25 13.43 -2.60
N GLY A 31 10.17 13.98 -1.77
CA GLY A 31 11.42 14.54 -2.26
C GLY A 31 12.43 13.48 -2.74
N GLU A 32 12.40 12.30 -2.13
CA GLU A 32 13.22 11.16 -2.54
C GLU A 32 12.68 10.51 -3.82
N LEU A 33 11.37 10.41 -3.95
CA LEU A 33 10.70 9.96 -5.18
C LEU A 33 10.98 10.89 -6.36
N ASP A 34 11.00 12.20 -6.12
CA ASP A 34 11.36 13.20 -7.11
C ASP A 34 12.82 13.01 -7.58
N ARG A 35 13.76 12.85 -6.64
CA ARG A 35 15.16 12.54 -6.96
C ARG A 35 15.35 11.23 -7.69
N LEU A 36 14.55 10.22 -7.38
CA LEU A 36 14.55 8.93 -8.09
C LEU A 36 14.07 9.08 -9.53
N GLY A 37 13.09 9.97 -9.75
CA GLY A 37 12.42 10.18 -11.03
C GLY A 37 11.46 9.04 -11.34
N ILE A 38 10.19 9.18 -10.95
CA ILE A 38 9.19 8.10 -11.06
C ILE A 38 8.25 8.22 -12.27
N GLY A 39 8.61 9.02 -13.28
CA GLY A 39 7.79 9.22 -14.49
C GLY A 39 7.54 7.95 -15.33
N ASP A 40 8.33 6.90 -15.14
CA ASP A 40 8.17 5.58 -15.75
C ASP A 40 7.62 4.52 -14.76
N ALA A 41 7.29 4.93 -13.53
CA ALA A 41 6.79 4.04 -12.49
C ALA A 41 5.27 4.06 -12.33
N GLU A 42 4.72 3.02 -11.75
CA GLU A 42 3.42 3.09 -11.09
C GLU A 42 3.61 3.53 -9.63
N MET A 43 2.65 4.27 -9.08
CA MET A 43 2.66 4.72 -7.70
C MET A 43 1.42 4.22 -6.97
N ILE A 44 1.60 3.58 -5.81
CA ILE A 44 0.50 3.16 -4.96
C ILE A 44 -0.04 4.40 -4.23
N VAL A 45 -1.31 4.74 -4.48
CA VAL A 45 -1.99 5.89 -3.88
C VAL A 45 -3.07 5.48 -2.87
N TYR A 46 -3.46 4.21 -2.88
CA TYR A 46 -4.34 3.60 -1.89
C TYR A 46 -3.93 2.15 -1.63
N GLY A 47 -4.03 1.71 -0.37
CA GLY A 47 -3.97 0.31 0.00
C GLY A 47 -3.55 0.06 1.45
N ARG A 48 -3.92 -1.11 1.97
CA ARG A 48 -3.43 -1.55 3.28
C ARG A 48 -2.03 -2.15 3.13
N ILE A 49 -1.06 -1.50 3.76
CA ILE A 49 0.34 -1.91 3.68
C ILE A 49 0.56 -3.09 4.63
N PRO A 50 1.17 -4.20 4.18
CA PRO A 50 1.62 -5.26 5.06
C PRO A 50 2.64 -4.71 6.08
N VAL A 51 2.37 -4.91 7.36
CA VAL A 51 3.29 -4.52 8.44
C VAL A 51 4.05 -5.70 9.01
N MET A 52 3.52 -6.93 8.81
CA MET A 52 4.17 -8.15 9.25
C MET A 52 3.72 -9.35 8.40
N ILE A 53 4.66 -10.27 8.14
CA ILE A 53 4.38 -11.60 7.64
C ILE A 53 4.82 -12.58 8.74
N SER A 54 3.92 -13.47 9.17
CA SER A 54 4.17 -14.43 10.23
C SER A 54 3.94 -15.86 9.74
N ALA A 55 4.91 -16.73 9.95
CA ALA A 55 4.78 -18.17 9.71
C ALA A 55 3.96 -18.84 10.82
N GLN A 56 3.78 -18.20 11.99
CA GLN A 56 2.92 -18.71 13.05
C GLN A 56 1.45 -18.37 12.71
N CYS A 57 0.63 -19.42 12.52
CA CYS A 57 -0.78 -19.24 12.22
C CYS A 57 -1.56 -18.75 13.45
N ILE A 58 -2.09 -17.54 13.38
CA ILE A 58 -2.86 -16.89 14.45
C ILE A 58 -4.13 -17.70 14.76
N VAL A 59 -4.84 -18.15 13.73
CA VAL A 59 -6.07 -18.95 13.90
C VAL A 59 -5.76 -20.27 14.57
N ASN A 60 -4.70 -20.97 14.15
CA ASN A 60 -4.31 -22.25 14.76
C ASN A 60 -3.93 -22.09 16.22
N THR A 61 -3.28 -20.98 16.58
CA THR A 61 -2.87 -20.70 17.97
C THR A 61 -4.07 -20.49 18.91
N VAL A 62 -5.15 -19.89 18.41
CA VAL A 62 -6.30 -19.49 19.24
C VAL A 62 -7.42 -20.52 19.22
N SER A 63 -7.75 -21.10 18.06
CA SER A 63 -8.97 -21.90 17.85
C SER A 63 -8.75 -23.22 17.09
N GLY A 64 -7.51 -23.58 16.81
CA GLY A 64 -7.17 -24.72 15.97
C GLY A 64 -7.24 -24.43 14.48
N CYS A 65 -6.54 -25.25 13.67
CA CYS A 65 -6.46 -25.08 12.23
C CYS A 65 -7.78 -25.42 11.54
N ALA A 66 -8.39 -24.46 10.87
CA ALA A 66 -9.59 -24.68 10.06
C ALA A 66 -9.29 -25.15 8.62
N GLY A 67 -8.02 -25.13 8.19
CA GLY A 67 -7.61 -25.50 6.82
C GLY A 67 -8.14 -24.61 5.71
N LYS A 68 -8.67 -23.43 6.05
CA LYS A 68 -9.29 -22.50 5.10
C LYS A 68 -8.64 -21.14 5.21
N SER A 69 -8.23 -20.59 4.05
CA SER A 69 -7.81 -19.21 3.94
C SER A 69 -8.99 -18.26 4.22
N GLY A 70 -8.69 -17.14 4.84
CA GLY A 70 -9.71 -16.14 5.19
C GLY A 70 -9.09 -14.88 5.77
N THR A 71 -9.94 -13.98 6.20
CA THR A 71 -9.53 -12.73 6.86
C THR A 71 -10.02 -12.75 8.30
N THR A 72 -9.13 -12.42 9.23
CA THR A 72 -9.40 -12.23 10.67
C THR A 72 -8.93 -10.85 11.08
N VAL A 73 -9.17 -10.47 12.34
CA VAL A 73 -8.75 -9.16 12.86
C VAL A 73 -7.99 -9.35 14.16
N LEU A 74 -6.81 -8.75 14.25
CA LEU A 74 -6.09 -8.56 15.51
C LEU A 74 -6.44 -7.19 16.09
N THR A 75 -6.66 -7.14 17.39
CA THR A 75 -6.89 -5.89 18.12
C THR A 75 -5.76 -5.67 19.10
N ASP A 76 -5.10 -4.51 19.03
CA ASP A 76 -4.03 -4.15 19.94
C ASP A 76 -4.57 -3.60 21.28
N ARG A 77 -3.64 -3.29 22.22
CA ARG A 77 -3.97 -2.70 23.52
C ARG A 77 -4.63 -1.30 23.44
N TYR A 78 -4.51 -0.62 22.30
CA TYR A 78 -5.14 0.67 22.02
C TYR A 78 -6.45 0.53 21.25
N ARG A 79 -6.98 -0.70 21.10
CA ARG A 79 -8.19 -1.04 20.35
C ARG A 79 -8.09 -0.76 18.84
N LYS A 80 -6.89 -0.67 18.29
CA LYS A 80 -6.70 -0.58 16.85
C LYS A 80 -6.83 -1.97 16.24
N GLN A 81 -7.54 -2.04 15.12
CA GLN A 81 -7.84 -3.27 14.40
C GLN A 81 -6.89 -3.43 13.22
N PHE A 82 -6.20 -4.53 13.17
CA PHE A 82 -5.27 -4.90 12.11
C PHE A 82 -5.86 -6.08 11.34
N PRO A 83 -6.28 -5.91 10.09
CA PRO A 83 -6.72 -7.01 9.24
C PRO A 83 -5.59 -8.02 9.05
N VAL A 84 -5.92 -9.30 9.11
CA VAL A 84 -4.99 -10.41 8.93
C VAL A 84 -5.51 -11.34 7.87
N ARG A 85 -4.77 -11.52 6.80
CA ARG A 85 -5.06 -12.53 5.79
C ARG A 85 -4.34 -13.84 6.16
N ASN A 86 -5.12 -14.89 6.36
CA ASN A 86 -4.60 -16.22 6.63
C ASN A 86 -4.42 -16.96 5.29
N CYS A 87 -3.17 -17.25 4.94
CA CYS A 87 -2.80 -17.98 3.72
C CYS A 87 -2.56 -19.45 4.08
N CYS A 88 -3.64 -20.21 4.26
CA CYS A 88 -3.59 -21.57 4.78
C CYS A 88 -2.87 -22.56 3.85
N GLU A 89 -2.87 -22.33 2.55
CA GLU A 89 -2.12 -23.15 1.58
C GLU A 89 -0.62 -23.22 1.90
N PHE A 90 -0.06 -22.11 2.38
CA PHE A 90 1.38 -21.97 2.69
C PHE A 90 1.65 -21.77 4.19
N CYS A 91 0.64 -21.90 5.04
CA CYS A 91 0.72 -21.74 6.50
C CYS A 91 1.40 -20.45 6.97
N TYR A 92 1.09 -19.29 6.34
CA TYR A 92 1.53 -17.99 6.82
C TYR A 92 0.38 -16.99 6.89
N ASN A 93 0.61 -15.90 7.61
CA ASN A 93 -0.34 -14.80 7.72
C ASN A 93 0.30 -13.50 7.27
N VAL A 94 -0.50 -12.64 6.64
CA VAL A 94 -0.13 -11.27 6.34
C VAL A 94 -0.95 -10.35 7.23
N ILE A 95 -0.28 -9.59 8.08
CA ILE A 95 -0.90 -8.60 8.95
C ILE A 95 -0.77 -7.24 8.27
N TYR A 96 -1.89 -6.59 8.04
CA TYR A 96 -1.96 -5.28 7.39
C TYR A 96 -2.06 -4.15 8.41
N ASN A 97 -1.65 -2.96 8.02
CA ASN A 97 -1.81 -1.76 8.85
C ASN A 97 -3.29 -1.52 9.17
N SER A 98 -3.54 -1.01 10.37
CA SER A 98 -4.89 -0.66 10.84
C SER A 98 -5.56 0.43 10.00
N ALA A 99 -4.78 1.40 9.51
CA ALA A 99 -5.24 2.45 8.62
C ALA A 99 -4.65 2.24 7.21
N PRO A 100 -5.46 2.31 6.14
CA PRO A 100 -4.95 2.23 4.79
C PRO A 100 -4.10 3.46 4.44
N LEU A 101 -3.12 3.27 3.54
CA LEU A 101 -2.49 4.38 2.83
C LEU A 101 -3.56 5.07 1.97
N TYR A 102 -3.60 6.40 2.00
CA TYR A 102 -4.42 7.20 1.09
C TYR A 102 -3.72 8.52 0.75
N LEU A 103 -3.41 8.72 -0.52
CA LEU A 103 -2.73 9.91 -1.04
C LEU A 103 -3.66 10.85 -1.82
N GLY A 104 -4.96 10.62 -1.82
CA GLY A 104 -5.94 11.51 -2.45
C GLY A 104 -6.04 12.90 -1.80
N THR A 105 -5.39 13.12 -0.65
CA THR A 105 -5.20 14.44 -0.04
C THR A 105 -3.91 15.14 -0.50
N GLN A 106 -3.10 14.49 -1.33
CA GLN A 106 -1.79 14.94 -1.81
C GLN A 106 -1.74 14.94 -3.36
N THR A 107 -2.89 15.12 -4.00
CA THR A 107 -3.04 14.97 -5.46
C THR A 107 -2.14 15.88 -6.24
N GLU A 108 -1.97 17.14 -5.83
CA GLU A 108 -1.06 18.11 -6.44
C GLU A 108 0.39 17.59 -6.43
N ARG A 109 0.86 17.16 -5.25
CA ARG A 109 2.23 16.64 -5.11
C ARG A 109 2.44 15.34 -5.88
N VAL A 110 1.44 14.47 -5.96
CA VAL A 110 1.49 13.25 -6.77
C VAL A 110 1.55 13.59 -8.26
N ARG A 111 0.80 14.59 -8.72
CA ARG A 111 0.86 15.07 -10.12
C ARG A 111 2.23 15.67 -10.47
N GLU A 112 2.82 16.47 -9.58
CA GLU A 112 4.17 17.02 -9.78
C GLU A 112 5.23 15.93 -9.95
N LEU A 113 5.12 14.82 -9.20
CA LEU A 113 6.00 13.66 -9.32
C LEU A 113 5.81 12.93 -10.65
N GLY A 114 4.65 13.07 -11.30
CA GLY A 114 4.34 12.57 -12.62
C GLY A 114 4.46 11.07 -12.81
N PRO A 115 3.98 10.21 -11.90
CA PRO A 115 4.02 8.76 -12.10
C PRO A 115 3.24 8.36 -13.36
N LYS A 116 3.72 7.34 -14.06
CA LYS A 116 3.07 6.85 -15.29
C LYS A 116 1.66 6.31 -15.02
N ARG A 117 1.45 5.70 -13.86
CA ARG A 117 0.18 5.12 -13.42
C ARG A 117 -0.02 5.28 -11.92
N LEU A 118 -1.28 5.41 -11.51
CA LEU A 118 -1.71 5.32 -10.13
C LEU A 118 -2.26 3.91 -9.88
N ARG A 119 -1.91 3.34 -8.73
CA ARG A 119 -2.33 1.99 -8.33
C ARG A 119 -3.12 2.06 -7.03
N LEU A 120 -4.30 1.42 -7.04
CA LEU A 120 -5.03 1.07 -5.83
C LEU A 120 -4.76 -0.41 -5.53
N GLN A 121 -4.28 -0.70 -4.33
CA GLN A 121 -3.92 -2.04 -3.91
C GLN A 121 -4.90 -2.56 -2.86
N PHE A 122 -5.90 -3.27 -3.30
CA PHE A 122 -6.89 -3.90 -2.43
C PHE A 122 -6.37 -5.23 -1.88
N SER A 123 -6.71 -5.52 -0.62
CA SER A 123 -6.22 -6.72 0.10
C SER A 123 -7.24 -7.35 1.03
N ALA A 124 -7.96 -6.55 1.81
CA ALA A 124 -8.93 -7.00 2.80
C ALA A 124 -10.28 -6.28 2.69
N GLU A 125 -10.41 -5.41 1.71
CA GLU A 125 -11.60 -4.62 1.44
C GLU A 125 -12.73 -5.50 0.87
N SER A 126 -13.97 -5.19 1.25
CA SER A 126 -15.18 -5.75 0.64
C SER A 126 -15.42 -5.16 -0.76
N GLY A 127 -16.32 -5.76 -1.54
CA GLY A 127 -16.66 -5.23 -2.87
C GLY A 127 -17.26 -3.82 -2.83
N GLU A 128 -18.00 -3.48 -1.77
CA GLU A 128 -18.57 -2.15 -1.55
C GLU A 128 -17.45 -1.13 -1.25
N GLU A 129 -16.55 -1.47 -0.32
CA GLU A 129 -15.39 -0.62 -0.01
C GLU A 129 -14.50 -0.40 -1.24
N VAL A 130 -14.31 -1.42 -2.09
CA VAL A 130 -13.57 -1.29 -3.36
C VAL A 130 -14.22 -0.26 -4.26
N LYS A 131 -15.56 -0.33 -4.42
CA LYS A 131 -16.31 0.60 -5.26
C LYS A 131 -16.21 2.03 -4.73
N GLU A 132 -16.44 2.24 -3.44
CA GLU A 132 -16.31 3.54 -2.79
C GLU A 132 -14.91 4.14 -2.97
N MET A 133 -13.87 3.31 -2.81
CA MET A 133 -12.49 3.75 -2.95
C MET A 133 -12.12 4.09 -4.39
N LEU A 134 -12.67 3.39 -5.38
CA LEU A 134 -12.50 3.73 -6.79
C LEU A 134 -13.11 5.09 -7.09
N GLU A 135 -14.36 5.31 -6.68
CA GLU A 135 -15.08 6.58 -6.89
C GLU A 135 -14.39 7.75 -6.18
N LEU A 136 -14.00 7.56 -4.92
CA LEU A 136 -13.32 8.57 -4.12
C LEU A 136 -11.95 8.94 -4.72
N THR A 137 -11.18 7.95 -5.15
CA THR A 137 -9.85 8.17 -5.74
C THR A 137 -9.96 8.85 -7.10
N GLU A 138 -10.91 8.42 -7.94
CA GLU A 138 -11.18 9.06 -9.22
C GLU A 138 -11.54 10.54 -9.02
N GLN A 139 -12.48 10.84 -8.14
CA GLN A 139 -12.87 12.21 -7.82
C GLN A 139 -11.67 13.03 -7.30
N ALA A 140 -10.86 12.48 -6.39
CA ALA A 140 -9.71 13.18 -5.83
C ALA A 140 -8.67 13.53 -6.90
N PHE A 141 -8.40 12.61 -7.84
CA PHE A 141 -7.39 12.84 -8.88
C PHE A 141 -7.93 13.52 -10.13
N MET A 142 -9.25 13.54 -10.36
CA MET A 142 -9.88 14.32 -11.45
C MET A 142 -10.18 15.76 -11.03
N SER A 143 -10.40 16.03 -9.74
CA SER A 143 -10.54 17.39 -9.23
C SER A 143 -9.17 18.06 -9.05
N GLU A 144 -9.14 19.37 -9.02
CA GLU A 144 -7.92 20.13 -8.70
C GLU A 144 -7.62 20.12 -7.19
N GLN A 145 -8.58 19.72 -6.36
CA GLN A 145 -8.47 19.71 -4.91
C GLN A 145 -8.46 18.28 -4.37
N GLY A 146 -7.52 18.00 -3.48
CA GLY A 146 -7.49 16.72 -2.76
C GLY A 146 -8.72 16.53 -1.89
N ILE A 147 -9.17 15.29 -1.77
CA ILE A 147 -10.35 14.92 -0.96
C ILE A 147 -9.89 14.25 0.34
N VAL A 148 -10.41 14.74 1.46
CA VAL A 148 -10.20 14.12 2.78
C VAL A 148 -11.31 13.08 2.98
N PRO A 149 -10.96 11.79 3.18
CA PRO A 149 -11.95 10.75 3.39
C PRO A 149 -12.54 10.81 4.80
N GLU A 150 -13.71 10.22 4.99
CA GLU A 150 -14.35 10.11 6.32
C GLU A 150 -13.74 9.00 7.20
N PHE A 151 -12.96 8.09 6.63
CA PHE A 151 -12.30 7.01 7.36
C PHE A 151 -10.87 7.40 7.82
N ALA A 152 -10.37 6.70 8.84
CA ALA A 152 -8.99 6.87 9.30
C ALA A 152 -7.98 6.35 8.26
N TYR A 153 -7.02 7.17 7.88
CA TYR A 153 -6.00 6.86 6.87
C TYR A 153 -4.60 7.27 7.31
N THR A 154 -3.60 6.80 6.59
CA THR A 154 -2.21 7.22 6.74
C THR A 154 -1.66 7.68 5.39
N GLN A 155 -0.67 8.57 5.42
CA GLN A 155 0.11 8.92 4.24
C GLN A 155 1.43 8.15 4.17
N GLY A 156 1.62 7.18 5.06
CA GLY A 156 2.84 6.40 5.14
C GLY A 156 4.07 7.28 5.31
N HIS A 157 5.12 6.98 4.57
CA HIS A 157 6.37 7.74 4.55
C HIS A 157 6.37 8.92 3.58
N PHE A 158 5.30 9.12 2.81
CA PHE A 158 5.24 10.12 1.73
C PHE A 158 5.66 11.54 2.16
N LYS A 159 5.30 11.96 3.38
CA LYS A 159 5.71 13.27 3.91
C LYS A 159 7.08 13.28 4.56
N ARG A 160 7.47 12.23 5.29
CA ARG A 160 8.63 12.27 6.18
C ARG A 160 9.75 11.31 5.82
N GLY A 161 9.48 10.28 5.01
CA GLY A 161 10.43 9.21 4.74
C GLY A 161 10.64 8.27 5.94
N ILE A 162 11.62 7.40 5.79
CA ILE A 162 12.19 6.60 6.89
C ILE A 162 13.35 7.41 7.45
N ILE A 163 13.23 7.86 8.70
CA ILE A 163 14.30 8.57 9.41
C ILE A 163 15.18 7.52 10.09
#